data_28250608baf6f165d7934e3d189c29a6
#
_entry.id   28250608baf6f165d7934e3d189c29a6
#
_cell.length_a   1.000
_cell.length_b   1.000
_cell.length_c   1.000
_cell.angle_alpha   90.00
_cell.angle_beta   90.00
_cell.angle_gamma   90.00
#
_symmetry.space_group_name_H-M   'P 1'
#
loop_
_entity.id
_entity.type
_entity.pdbx_description
1 polymer ?
#
loop_
_entity_poly.entity_id
_entity_poly.type
_entity_poly.pdbx_seq_one_letter_code
_entity_poly.pdbx_strand_id
1 'polypeptide(L)'
;VKFVVYRGLEYKFKPENNRWIDFYANIWQTDTESQTYTRGGWPTTIDFRDNTIINTAISHSDNTRKGITVSNKTRLLDQLDLTLGGGFLKEKLTSDDVYGEFGPSYSLYQALPRAGRREEKTFDFNFNYRPVSWLSFDAGMRYRSYWAIDDFLNKSLQSEIDPSLNPLFTKKSRLKEYTFEYQTMPESYTSTQQRLINVLKQRYATKNPEWDGQLDTVPASESTLYNMIWSQKNTLSWKADANGQLSLADNPLNQLNASGQKYVVTGGNFLSVVDQVPVESADKVKDSGWAPQLGASIHLTPNSRIYARYAEEYRLPSLFESTVGFSAMLPYQAIKPEHAFNYEVGYVYDMRDWFSTARNADIKLAYYYNKTKNVIERDQNLIFTNMDEQKLSGLELQSRFDNGGFFTDLSVAYNLKNEVCDTNSAINKMILGGTVQTEQGLEFREPYQRCVDDGFPNGYLVTMATPELSFHGLLGTRFFDEKLELGARATFYKAYESPLRKNNDASVNKGYYLNVPLAWDDTWIFDAYARYQVDDYNTVEFVGSNLSNQFYIDPLTRSAMAAPGRTMKISWTTKF
;
A
#
# COMPACT_ATOMS: atom_id res chain seq x y z
N VAL A 1 -9.09 19.77 3.04
CA VAL A 1 -8.61 20.83 2.12
C VAL A 1 -9.46 22.07 2.32
N LYS A 2 -8.82 23.21 2.52
CA LYS A 2 -9.52 24.48 2.73
C LYS A 2 -9.89 25.12 1.38
N PHE A 3 -8.92 25.18 0.46
CA PHE A 3 -9.17 25.54 -0.92
C PHE A 3 -8.07 25.01 -1.87
N VAL A 4 -8.41 24.91 -3.13
CA VAL A 4 -7.49 24.62 -4.22
C VAL A 4 -7.72 25.67 -5.30
N VAL A 5 -6.66 26.35 -5.71
CA VAL A 5 -6.68 27.29 -6.83
C VAL A 5 -5.87 26.70 -7.97
N TYR A 6 -6.51 26.48 -9.10
CA TYR A 6 -5.86 26.08 -10.34
C TYR A 6 -5.82 27.27 -11.31
N ARG A 7 -4.66 27.49 -11.92
CA ARG A 7 -4.45 28.44 -13.02
C ARG A 7 -3.74 27.70 -14.13
N GLY A 8 -4.25 27.77 -15.33
CA GLY A 8 -3.64 27.08 -16.47
C GLY A 8 -3.87 27.82 -17.78
N LEU A 9 -2.92 27.67 -18.69
CA LEU A 9 -3.00 28.12 -20.06
C LEU A 9 -2.67 26.93 -20.96
N GLU A 10 -3.63 26.57 -21.78
CA GLU A 10 -3.46 25.57 -22.82
C GLU A 10 -3.30 26.23 -24.18
N TYR A 11 -2.37 25.73 -24.98
CA TYR A 11 -2.19 26.10 -26.37
C TYR A 11 -2.19 24.86 -27.23
N LYS A 12 -3.02 24.86 -28.27
CA LYS A 12 -3.12 23.81 -29.27
C LYS A 12 -2.89 24.43 -30.64
N PHE A 13 -2.01 23.85 -31.41
CA PHE A 13 -1.71 24.31 -32.76
C PHE A 13 -1.60 23.12 -33.71
N LYS A 14 -2.58 23.03 -34.63
CA LYS A 14 -2.68 21.98 -35.64
C LYS A 14 -3.06 22.62 -36.97
N PRO A 15 -2.07 23.02 -37.78
CA PRO A 15 -2.32 23.61 -39.11
C PRO A 15 -3.02 22.62 -40.04
N GLU A 16 -3.96 23.10 -40.84
CA GLU A 16 -4.58 22.31 -41.88
C GLU A 16 -3.55 21.76 -42.87
N ASN A 17 -3.70 20.50 -43.30
CA ASN A 17 -2.84 19.82 -44.24
C ASN A 17 -1.35 19.69 -43.81
N ASN A 18 -1.03 19.91 -42.56
CA ASN A 18 0.32 19.72 -42.05
C ASN A 18 0.44 18.40 -41.26
N ARG A 19 1.20 17.45 -41.75
CA ARG A 19 1.43 16.15 -41.12
C ARG A 19 2.49 16.17 -40.00
N TRP A 20 3.24 17.26 -39.87
CA TRP A 20 4.37 17.35 -38.94
C TRP A 20 3.99 17.98 -37.59
N ILE A 21 2.93 18.77 -37.57
CA ILE A 21 2.59 19.60 -36.40
C ILE A 21 1.17 19.28 -35.93
N ASP A 22 1.09 18.71 -34.74
CA ASP A 22 -0.08 18.64 -33.88
C ASP A 22 0.44 18.93 -32.47
N PHE A 23 0.69 20.23 -32.24
CA PHE A 23 1.41 20.71 -31.07
C PHE A 23 0.45 21.03 -29.93
N TYR A 24 0.84 20.61 -28.73
CA TYR A 24 0.18 20.90 -27.47
C TYR A 24 1.16 21.46 -26.46
N ALA A 25 0.79 22.52 -25.78
CA ALA A 25 1.51 23.05 -24.63
C ALA A 25 0.52 23.40 -23.51
N ASN A 26 0.89 23.11 -22.29
CA ASN A 26 0.14 23.47 -21.09
C ASN A 26 1.10 24.00 -20.03
N ILE A 27 0.82 25.20 -19.53
CA ILE A 27 1.52 25.81 -18.39
C ILE A 27 0.49 25.97 -17.29
N TRP A 28 0.79 25.47 -16.10
CA TRP A 28 -0.16 25.45 -15.01
C TRP A 28 0.47 25.70 -13.63
N GLN A 29 -0.34 26.18 -12.73
CA GLN A 29 -0.05 26.29 -11.30
C GLN A 29 -1.25 25.82 -10.50
N THR A 30 -0.96 25.02 -9.46
CA THR A 30 -1.94 24.66 -8.44
C THR A 30 -1.42 25.10 -7.08
N ASP A 31 -2.23 25.86 -6.36
CA ASP A 31 -1.99 26.24 -4.97
C ASP A 31 -3.04 25.53 -4.12
N THR A 32 -2.61 24.75 -3.15
CA THR A 32 -3.47 23.98 -2.25
C THR A 32 -3.19 24.41 -0.82
N GLU A 33 -4.21 24.88 -0.13
CA GLU A 33 -4.18 25.09 1.33
C GLU A 33 -5.01 23.98 1.98
N SER A 34 -4.41 23.25 2.91
CA SER A 34 -5.13 22.25 3.67
C SER A 34 -5.00 22.51 5.16
N GLN A 35 -6.08 22.24 5.85
CA GLN A 35 -6.16 22.28 7.29
C GLN A 35 -6.59 20.89 7.77
N THR A 36 -5.77 20.26 8.57
CA THR A 36 -6.03 18.94 9.12
C THR A 36 -6.29 19.06 10.60
N TYR A 37 -7.42 18.55 11.04
CA TYR A 37 -7.76 18.43 12.45
C TYR A 37 -7.41 17.02 12.92
N THR A 38 -6.43 16.91 13.79
CA THR A 38 -6.11 15.65 14.46
C THR A 38 -6.70 15.69 15.85
N ARG A 39 -7.76 14.94 16.08
CA ARG A 39 -8.37 14.77 17.40
C ARG A 39 -7.88 13.48 18.02
N GLY A 40 -7.55 13.58 19.29
CA GLY A 40 -7.23 12.41 20.08
C GLY A 40 -5.89 11.83 19.66
N GLY A 41 -4.91 12.27 20.33
CA GLY A 41 -3.69 11.52 20.47
C GLY A 41 -3.97 10.21 21.22
N TRP A 42 -3.01 9.70 21.83
CA TRP A 42 -2.99 8.49 22.61
C TRP A 42 -4.05 8.47 23.72
N PRO A 43 -4.50 7.29 24.20
CA PRO A 43 -5.45 7.16 25.30
C PRO A 43 -5.07 7.90 26.56
N THR A 44 -3.79 8.24 26.74
CA THR A 44 -3.28 9.00 27.87
C THR A 44 -3.60 10.49 27.85
N THR A 45 -4.18 11.01 26.77
CA THR A 45 -4.52 12.43 26.61
C THR A 45 -6.01 12.73 26.78
N ILE A 46 -6.79 11.74 27.15
CA ILE A 46 -8.22 11.92 27.46
C ILE A 46 -8.36 12.24 28.94
N ASP A 47 -8.94 13.39 29.30
CA ASP A 47 -9.40 13.62 30.65
C ASP A 47 -10.72 12.88 30.86
N PHE A 48 -10.65 11.76 31.56
CA PHE A 48 -11.82 10.91 31.85
C PHE A 48 -12.85 11.59 32.77
N ARG A 49 -12.55 12.74 33.36
CA ARG A 49 -13.47 13.46 34.26
C ARG A 49 -14.51 14.24 33.49
N ASP A 50 -14.17 14.79 32.36
CA ASP A 50 -15.05 15.63 31.55
C ASP A 50 -15.16 15.19 30.09
N ASN A 51 -14.56 14.04 29.71
CA ASN A 51 -14.46 13.53 28.34
C ASN A 51 -13.81 14.53 27.36
N THR A 52 -13.01 15.47 27.84
CA THR A 52 -12.35 16.43 26.96
C THR A 52 -11.10 15.81 26.34
N ILE A 53 -10.99 15.90 25.03
CA ILE A 53 -9.78 15.51 24.32
C ILE A 53 -8.79 16.67 24.47
N ILE A 54 -7.75 16.48 25.29
CA ILE A 54 -6.82 17.52 25.69
C ILE A 54 -5.93 17.99 24.52
N ASN A 55 -5.74 17.17 23.47
CA ASN A 55 -4.91 17.49 22.33
C ASN A 55 -5.69 17.51 21.02
N THR A 56 -6.18 18.67 20.63
CA THR A 56 -6.62 18.91 19.26
C THR A 56 -5.51 19.65 18.53
N ALA A 57 -4.84 18.95 17.63
CA ALA A 57 -3.85 19.58 16.76
C ALA A 57 -4.50 20.03 15.46
N ILE A 58 -4.27 21.29 15.10
CA ILE A 58 -4.70 21.84 13.82
C ILE A 58 -3.41 22.11 13.03
N SER A 59 -3.19 21.33 11.98
CA SER A 59 -2.06 21.53 11.08
C SER A 59 -2.51 22.25 9.81
N HIS A 60 -1.81 23.31 9.46
CA HIS A 60 -1.97 23.98 8.17
C HIS A 60 -0.81 23.57 7.27
N SER A 61 -1.14 23.28 6.02
CA SER A 61 -0.12 23.02 5.01
C SER A 61 -0.45 23.69 3.69
N ASP A 62 0.58 24.28 3.09
CA ASP A 62 0.55 24.92 1.79
C ASP A 62 1.37 24.10 0.80
N ASN A 63 0.76 23.73 -0.32
CA ASN A 63 1.45 23.05 -1.40
C ASN A 63 1.26 23.82 -2.70
N THR A 64 2.34 24.34 -3.23
CA THR A 64 2.36 25.00 -4.55
C THR A 64 3.06 24.08 -5.56
N ARG A 65 2.37 23.78 -6.65
CA ARG A 65 2.89 23.01 -7.78
C ARG A 65 2.80 23.86 -9.04
N LYS A 66 3.89 23.89 -9.83
CA LYS A 66 3.97 24.60 -11.11
C LYS A 66 4.54 23.66 -12.14
N GLY A 67 3.92 23.63 -13.30
CA GLY A 67 4.38 22.73 -14.36
C GLY A 67 4.22 23.30 -15.76
N ILE A 68 5.02 22.75 -16.65
CA ILE A 68 4.87 22.90 -18.10
C ILE A 68 4.89 21.49 -18.71
N THR A 69 4.00 21.26 -19.65
CA THR A 69 3.97 20.04 -20.46
C THR A 69 3.89 20.45 -21.91
N VAL A 70 4.70 19.83 -22.75
CA VAL A 70 4.68 20.04 -24.20
C VAL A 70 4.63 18.70 -24.90
N SER A 71 3.93 18.62 -26.01
CA SER A 71 3.97 17.46 -26.90
C SER A 71 3.71 17.87 -28.35
N ASN A 72 4.21 17.06 -29.27
CA ASN A 72 3.92 17.18 -30.68
C ASN A 72 3.70 15.79 -31.28
N LYS A 73 2.65 15.63 -32.05
CA LYS A 73 2.40 14.45 -32.84
C LYS A 73 2.73 14.72 -34.30
N THR A 74 3.56 13.87 -34.86
CA THR A 74 4.05 13.93 -36.24
C THR A 74 3.64 12.67 -36.98
N ARG A 75 3.03 12.78 -38.14
CA ARG A 75 2.77 11.65 -39.03
C ARG A 75 3.99 11.46 -39.94
N LEU A 76 4.84 10.50 -39.59
CA LEU A 76 6.04 10.18 -40.36
C LEU A 76 5.70 9.54 -41.70
N LEU A 77 4.79 8.56 -41.68
CA LEU A 77 4.21 7.86 -42.82
C LEU A 77 2.71 7.79 -42.66
N ASP A 78 1.94 7.41 -43.67
CA ASP A 78 0.50 7.26 -43.56
C ASP A 78 0.10 6.22 -42.49
N GLN A 79 0.98 5.28 -42.20
CA GLN A 79 0.80 4.19 -41.25
C GLN A 79 1.59 4.38 -39.95
N LEU A 80 2.39 5.44 -39.84
CA LEU A 80 3.31 5.62 -38.71
C LEU A 80 3.22 7.04 -38.13
N ASP A 81 2.70 7.12 -36.92
CA ASP A 81 2.70 8.34 -36.11
C ASP A 81 3.81 8.28 -35.05
N LEU A 82 4.49 9.41 -34.81
CA LEU A 82 5.42 9.62 -33.71
C LEU A 82 4.87 10.74 -32.83
N THR A 83 4.74 10.47 -31.54
CA THR A 83 4.47 11.48 -30.52
C THR A 83 5.74 11.70 -29.70
N LEU A 84 6.19 12.94 -29.57
CA LEU A 84 7.25 13.36 -28.68
C LEU A 84 6.66 14.25 -27.60
N GLY A 85 7.01 14.02 -26.35
CA GLY A 85 6.51 14.77 -25.22
C GLY A 85 7.58 15.05 -24.19
N GLY A 86 7.30 16.02 -23.32
CA GLY A 86 8.14 16.32 -22.19
C GLY A 86 7.47 17.28 -21.22
N GLY A 87 7.97 17.30 -20.00
CA GLY A 87 7.43 18.13 -18.97
C GLY A 87 8.44 18.50 -17.90
N PHE A 88 8.11 19.54 -17.17
CA PHE A 88 8.86 20.01 -16.01
C PHE A 88 7.90 20.39 -14.91
N LEU A 89 8.15 19.93 -13.70
CA LEU A 89 7.35 20.21 -12.50
C LEU A 89 8.26 20.74 -11.39
N LYS A 90 7.81 21.81 -10.72
CA LYS A 90 8.33 22.25 -9.43
C LYS A 90 7.23 22.15 -8.38
N GLU A 91 7.60 21.64 -7.21
CA GLU A 91 6.71 21.52 -6.06
C GLU A 91 7.38 22.09 -4.83
N LYS A 92 6.61 22.81 -4.01
CA LYS A 92 7.03 23.30 -2.70
C LYS A 92 5.91 23.00 -1.71
N LEU A 93 6.28 22.36 -0.62
CA LEU A 93 5.40 22.06 0.50
C LEU A 93 5.93 22.75 1.76
N THR A 94 5.02 23.35 2.52
CA THR A 94 5.31 23.86 3.88
C THR A 94 4.15 23.51 4.79
N SER A 95 4.45 23.19 6.05
CA SER A 95 3.43 23.06 7.09
C SER A 95 3.90 23.75 8.37
N ASP A 96 2.94 24.14 9.22
CA ASP A 96 3.22 24.70 10.52
C ASP A 96 3.65 23.61 11.53
N ASP A 97 4.31 24.04 12.59
CA ASP A 97 4.66 23.21 13.74
C ASP A 97 3.51 23.25 14.74
N VAL A 98 2.72 22.20 14.73
CA VAL A 98 1.51 22.10 15.54
C VAL A 98 1.79 21.70 16.99
N TYR A 99 2.96 21.12 17.23
CA TYR A 99 3.33 20.55 18.53
C TYR A 99 4.51 21.25 19.20
N GLY A 100 4.97 22.37 18.65
CA GLY A 100 6.11 23.12 19.15
C GLY A 100 5.99 23.57 20.61
N GLU A 101 4.77 23.70 21.13
CA GLU A 101 4.52 24.06 22.54
C GLU A 101 4.73 22.90 23.53
N PHE A 102 4.76 21.64 23.05
CA PHE A 102 4.80 20.47 23.93
C PHE A 102 6.22 19.90 24.16
N GLY A 103 7.23 20.50 23.54
CA GLY A 103 8.64 20.16 23.76
C GLY A 103 9.08 18.81 23.18
N PRO A 104 10.37 18.48 23.29
CA PRO A 104 11.02 17.36 22.59
C PRO A 104 10.69 15.96 23.11
N SER A 105 9.79 15.80 24.07
CA SER A 105 9.47 14.51 24.68
C SER A 105 8.44 13.67 23.91
N TYR A 106 7.80 14.23 22.89
CA TYR A 106 6.93 13.48 22.00
C TYR A 106 7.75 12.85 20.87
N SER A 107 7.36 11.67 20.45
CA SER A 107 8.14 10.91 19.48
C SER A 107 8.51 11.81 18.31
N LEU A 108 9.77 11.92 18.09
CA LEU A 108 10.53 12.76 17.17
C LEU A 108 9.88 13.02 15.80
N TYR A 109 9.08 12.10 15.34
CA TYR A 109 8.54 12.09 13.98
C TYR A 109 7.13 12.68 13.89
N GLN A 110 6.45 12.85 15.00
CA GLN A 110 5.03 13.25 14.99
C GLN A 110 4.81 14.75 15.15
N ALA A 111 5.84 15.46 15.58
CA ALA A 111 5.73 16.85 15.98
C ALA A 111 6.44 17.86 15.06
N LEU A 112 7.19 17.39 14.06
CA LEU A 112 8.00 18.27 13.23
C LEU A 112 7.19 18.90 12.11
N PRO A 113 7.38 20.20 11.83
CA PRO A 113 6.81 20.82 10.64
C PRO A 113 7.43 20.21 9.39
N ARG A 114 6.70 20.24 8.31
CA ARG A 114 7.14 19.69 7.02
C ARG A 114 7.44 20.85 6.09
N ALA A 115 8.66 20.88 5.55
CA ALA A 115 9.02 21.81 4.50
C ALA A 115 9.95 21.13 3.50
N GLY A 116 9.64 21.24 2.22
CA GLY A 116 10.47 20.62 1.18
C GLY A 116 10.19 21.17 -0.19
N ARG A 117 11.12 20.89 -1.09
CA ARG A 117 11.05 21.23 -2.51
C ARG A 117 11.39 20.02 -3.36
N ARG A 118 10.73 19.94 -4.51
CA ARG A 118 10.94 18.89 -5.49
C ARG A 118 10.91 19.46 -6.88
N GLU A 119 11.76 18.91 -7.76
CA GLU A 119 11.67 19.11 -9.20
C GLU A 119 11.61 17.74 -9.90
N GLU A 120 10.79 17.69 -10.95
CA GLU A 120 10.65 16.51 -11.78
C GLU A 120 10.77 16.91 -13.25
N LYS A 121 11.45 16.09 -14.04
CA LYS A 121 11.59 16.21 -15.49
C LYS A 121 11.10 14.94 -16.14
N THR A 122 10.33 15.08 -17.19
CA THR A 122 9.85 13.97 -17.99
C THR A 122 10.19 14.19 -19.46
N PHE A 123 10.51 13.11 -20.14
CA PHE A 123 10.61 13.06 -21.58
C PHE A 123 10.00 11.75 -22.04
N ASP A 124 9.19 11.78 -23.10
CA ASP A 124 8.58 10.58 -23.67
C ASP A 124 8.51 10.64 -25.18
N PHE A 125 8.59 9.46 -25.76
CA PHE A 125 8.27 9.25 -27.17
C PHE A 125 7.41 8.00 -27.33
N ASN A 126 6.54 8.03 -28.34
CA ASN A 126 5.67 6.90 -28.66
C ASN A 126 5.46 6.81 -30.18
N PHE A 127 5.69 5.64 -30.73
CA PHE A 127 5.36 5.27 -32.08
C PHE A 127 4.05 4.51 -32.11
N ASN A 128 3.14 4.90 -33.00
CA ASN A 128 1.95 4.14 -33.34
C ASN A 128 2.04 3.72 -34.79
N TYR A 129 2.14 2.41 -35.03
CA TYR A 129 2.35 1.83 -36.34
C TYR A 129 1.18 0.93 -36.74
N ARG A 130 0.57 1.20 -37.89
CA ARG A 130 -0.56 0.47 -38.45
C ARG A 130 -0.24 -0.04 -39.85
N PRO A 131 0.56 -1.12 -39.97
CA PRO A 131 0.98 -1.62 -41.27
C PRO A 131 -0.16 -2.05 -42.17
N VAL A 132 -1.22 -2.57 -41.57
CA VAL A 132 -2.44 -3.01 -42.25
C VAL A 132 -3.67 -2.70 -41.38
N SER A 133 -4.86 -2.73 -41.94
CA SER A 133 -6.10 -2.32 -41.27
C SER A 133 -6.44 -3.17 -40.04
N TRP A 134 -5.99 -4.42 -40.01
CA TRP A 134 -6.29 -5.36 -38.93
C TRP A 134 -5.20 -5.45 -37.86
N LEU A 135 -4.07 -4.73 -37.99
CA LEU A 135 -2.92 -4.84 -37.08
C LEU A 135 -2.40 -3.46 -36.69
N SER A 136 -2.23 -3.21 -35.40
CA SER A 136 -1.58 -2.02 -34.89
C SER A 136 -0.59 -2.36 -33.78
N PHE A 137 0.50 -1.59 -33.72
CA PHE A 137 1.52 -1.65 -32.70
C PHE A 137 1.73 -0.26 -32.07
N ASP A 138 1.96 -0.25 -30.78
CA ASP A 138 2.38 0.90 -30.01
C ASP A 138 3.71 0.56 -29.35
N ALA A 139 4.71 1.43 -29.50
CA ALA A 139 6.00 1.28 -28.84
C ALA A 139 6.52 2.63 -28.38
N GLY A 140 6.83 2.75 -27.12
CA GLY A 140 7.31 4.01 -26.57
C GLY A 140 8.18 3.83 -25.34
N MET A 141 8.78 4.92 -24.92
CA MET A 141 9.54 4.99 -23.67
C MET A 141 9.27 6.34 -23.00
N ARG A 142 9.23 6.31 -21.67
CA ARG A 142 9.17 7.52 -20.84
C ARG A 142 10.38 7.57 -19.92
N TYR A 143 11.09 8.66 -19.95
CA TYR A 143 12.15 8.99 -18.98
C TYR A 143 11.57 9.89 -17.90
N ARG A 144 11.84 9.55 -16.64
CA ARG A 144 11.54 10.41 -15.48
C ARG A 144 12.81 10.61 -14.66
N SER A 145 13.01 11.84 -14.21
CA SER A 145 14.04 12.15 -13.23
C SER A 145 13.49 13.15 -12.21
N TYR A 146 13.92 13.01 -10.97
CA TYR A 146 13.54 13.95 -9.92
C TYR A 146 14.68 14.19 -8.95
N TRP A 147 14.55 15.27 -8.21
CA TRP A 147 15.22 15.47 -6.96
C TRP A 147 14.23 16.08 -5.95
N ALA A 148 14.44 15.76 -4.68
CA ALA A 148 13.73 16.35 -3.55
C ALA A 148 14.72 16.70 -2.45
N ILE A 149 14.42 17.74 -1.69
CA ILE A 149 15.20 18.16 -0.53
C ILE A 149 14.26 18.51 0.63
N ASP A 150 14.64 18.12 1.83
CA ASP A 150 13.98 18.51 3.06
C ASP A 150 14.55 19.84 3.54
N ASP A 151 13.82 20.92 3.33
CA ASP A 151 14.23 22.27 3.71
C ASP A 151 14.17 22.47 5.23
N PHE A 152 13.24 21.82 5.93
CA PHE A 152 13.15 21.89 7.38
C PHE A 152 14.34 21.20 8.04
N LEU A 153 14.65 19.98 7.63
CA LEU A 153 15.82 19.25 8.11
C LEU A 153 17.10 20.04 7.85
N ASN A 154 17.28 20.56 6.64
CA ASN A 154 18.45 21.33 6.26
C ASN A 154 18.63 22.61 7.10
N LYS A 155 17.53 23.34 7.38
CA LYS A 155 17.55 24.51 8.25
C LYS A 155 17.86 24.15 9.70
N SER A 156 17.29 23.07 10.21
CA SER A 156 17.49 22.61 11.58
C SER A 156 18.91 22.15 11.84
N LEU A 157 19.56 21.52 10.84
CA LEU A 157 20.96 21.09 10.92
C LEU A 157 21.96 22.26 10.89
N GLN A 158 21.57 23.41 10.34
CA GLN A 158 22.36 24.64 10.30
C GLN A 158 22.17 25.51 11.53
N SER A 159 21.23 25.16 12.44
CA SER A 159 21.06 25.90 13.69
C SER A 159 22.18 25.57 14.67
N GLU A 160 22.62 26.54 15.46
CA GLU A 160 23.67 26.39 16.50
C GLU A 160 23.23 25.59 17.74
N ILE A 161 22.20 24.76 17.60
CA ILE A 161 21.73 23.88 18.68
C ILE A 161 22.72 22.73 18.83
N ASP A 162 23.12 22.47 20.08
CA ASP A 162 23.98 21.32 20.41
C ASP A 162 23.48 20.05 19.70
N PRO A 163 24.31 19.42 18.85
CA PRO A 163 23.93 18.21 18.13
C PRO A 163 23.39 17.09 19.02
N SER A 164 23.87 16.99 20.27
CA SER A 164 23.39 15.98 21.22
C SER A 164 21.96 16.21 21.69
N LEU A 165 21.47 17.44 21.59
CA LEU A 165 20.13 17.87 21.95
C LEU A 165 19.21 17.98 20.73
N ASN A 166 19.78 17.90 19.52
CA ASN A 166 18.99 17.97 18.31
C ASN A 166 18.41 16.58 18.00
N PRO A 167 17.09 16.40 18.09
CA PRO A 167 16.44 15.14 17.81
C PRO A 167 16.59 14.66 16.37
N LEU A 168 17.02 15.51 15.45
CA LEU A 168 17.31 15.19 14.05
C LEU A 168 18.74 14.64 13.84
N PHE A 169 19.62 14.73 14.81
CA PHE A 169 20.83 13.92 14.88
C PHE A 169 20.41 12.49 15.21
N THR A 170 20.02 11.80 14.22
CA THR A 170 19.47 10.46 14.33
C THR A 170 20.55 9.50 14.74
N LYS A 171 20.27 8.82 15.83
CA LYS A 171 20.90 7.55 16.14
C LYS A 171 20.42 6.56 15.09
N LYS A 172 21.23 6.28 14.08
CA LYS A 172 20.99 5.17 13.17
C LYS A 172 21.13 3.89 13.97
N SER A 173 20.00 3.28 14.34
CA SER A 173 20.02 1.96 14.95
C SER A 173 19.97 0.93 13.81
N ARG A 174 20.98 0.08 13.74
CA ARG A 174 20.98 -1.09 12.86
C ARG A 174 21.12 -2.34 13.69
N LEU A 175 20.41 -3.38 13.28
CA LEU A 175 20.53 -4.66 13.93
C LEU A 175 21.99 -5.17 13.82
N LYS A 176 22.58 -5.53 14.92
CA LYS A 176 23.89 -6.16 14.97
C LYS A 176 23.77 -7.68 15.01
N GLU A 177 22.92 -8.14 15.90
CA GLU A 177 22.67 -9.56 16.08
C GLU A 177 21.33 -9.80 16.77
N TYR A 178 20.79 -11.01 16.61
CA TYR A 178 19.71 -11.55 17.41
C TYR A 178 20.28 -12.67 18.27
N THR A 179 20.14 -12.57 19.61
CA THR A 179 20.64 -13.56 20.55
C THR A 179 19.49 -14.45 21.00
N PHE A 180 19.62 -15.77 20.77
CA PHE A 180 18.74 -16.78 21.33
C PHE A 180 19.24 -17.21 22.71
N GLU A 181 18.38 -17.19 23.71
CA GLU A 181 18.57 -17.83 24.98
C GLU A 181 17.93 -19.22 24.94
N TYR A 182 18.69 -20.27 25.21
CA TYR A 182 18.17 -21.62 25.17
C TYR A 182 18.71 -22.45 26.32
N GLN A 183 17.99 -23.51 26.65
CA GLN A 183 18.37 -24.45 27.69
C GLN A 183 18.53 -25.85 27.10
N THR A 184 19.49 -26.61 27.62
CA THR A 184 19.71 -28.00 27.31
C THR A 184 19.66 -28.85 28.60
N MET A 185 19.47 -30.12 28.43
CA MET A 185 19.71 -31.06 29.52
C MET A 185 21.22 -31.11 29.78
N PRO A 186 21.69 -31.01 31.02
CA PRO A 186 23.10 -31.18 31.32
C PRO A 186 23.54 -32.63 31.06
N GLU A 187 24.81 -32.83 30.71
CA GLU A 187 25.39 -34.16 30.54
C GLU A 187 25.27 -35.02 31.82
N SER A 188 25.34 -34.39 32.99
CA SER A 188 25.13 -35.03 34.28
C SER A 188 24.46 -34.06 35.29
N TYR A 189 23.56 -34.60 36.09
CA TYR A 189 22.97 -33.90 37.21
C TYR A 189 23.76 -34.11 38.48
N THR A 190 23.81 -33.13 39.35
CA THR A 190 24.34 -33.28 40.71
C THR A 190 23.52 -34.33 41.46
N SER A 191 24.13 -35.02 42.47
CA SER A 191 23.42 -36.02 43.25
C SER A 191 22.11 -35.52 43.88
N THR A 192 22.07 -34.26 44.28
CA THR A 192 20.87 -33.60 44.82
C THR A 192 19.81 -33.40 43.75
N GLN A 193 20.20 -32.91 42.57
CA GLN A 193 19.29 -32.73 41.43
C GLN A 193 18.73 -34.10 40.98
N GLN A 194 19.57 -35.11 40.84
CA GLN A 194 19.15 -36.46 40.44
C GLN A 194 18.13 -37.05 41.40
N ARG A 195 18.33 -36.88 42.72
CA ARG A 195 17.38 -37.35 43.74
C ARG A 195 16.03 -36.66 43.60
N LEU A 196 16.05 -35.35 43.39
CA LEU A 196 14.82 -34.55 43.30
C LEU A 196 14.08 -34.83 41.97
N ILE A 197 14.81 -34.93 40.87
CA ILE A 197 14.26 -35.37 39.56
C ILE A 197 13.58 -36.72 39.70
N ASN A 198 14.20 -37.71 40.35
CA ASN A 198 13.60 -39.04 40.53
C ASN A 198 12.27 -38.97 41.33
N VAL A 199 12.20 -38.17 42.39
CA VAL A 199 10.97 -37.98 43.18
C VAL A 199 9.88 -37.30 42.34
N LEU A 200 10.22 -36.24 41.63
CA LEU A 200 9.27 -35.52 40.79
C LEU A 200 8.81 -36.34 39.59
N LYS A 201 9.71 -37.11 38.99
CA LYS A 201 9.42 -38.06 37.90
C LYS A 201 8.40 -39.12 38.35
N GLN A 202 8.56 -39.70 39.54
CA GLN A 202 7.60 -40.66 40.09
C GLN A 202 6.22 -40.04 40.32
N ARG A 203 6.18 -38.82 40.85
CA ARG A 203 4.92 -38.07 41.04
C ARG A 203 4.23 -37.81 39.72
N TYR A 204 5.00 -37.40 38.71
CA TYR A 204 4.47 -37.13 37.39
C TYR A 204 3.94 -38.39 36.72
N ALA A 205 4.68 -39.48 36.76
CA ALA A 205 4.27 -40.79 36.22
C ALA A 205 2.98 -41.31 36.91
N THR A 206 2.83 -41.11 38.22
CA THR A 206 1.62 -41.51 38.93
C THR A 206 0.37 -40.74 38.47
N LYS A 207 0.55 -39.46 38.12
CA LYS A 207 -0.52 -38.62 37.57
C LYS A 207 -0.81 -38.88 36.08
N ASN A 208 0.19 -39.37 35.35
CA ASN A 208 0.15 -39.62 33.91
C ASN A 208 0.62 -41.05 33.60
N PRO A 209 -0.25 -42.05 33.81
CA PRO A 209 0.16 -43.48 33.66
C PRO A 209 0.64 -43.88 32.26
N GLU A 210 0.24 -43.14 31.24
CA GLU A 210 0.61 -43.37 29.84
C GLU A 210 1.93 -42.66 29.43
N TRP A 211 2.56 -41.95 30.38
CA TRP A 211 3.82 -41.27 30.08
C TRP A 211 4.96 -42.29 29.83
N ASP A 212 5.71 -42.06 28.76
CA ASP A 212 6.81 -42.92 28.26
C ASP A 212 8.05 -42.98 29.19
N GLY A 213 8.08 -42.14 30.23
CA GLY A 213 9.18 -42.03 31.16
C GLY A 213 10.40 -41.25 30.66
N GLN A 214 10.29 -40.63 29.47
CA GLN A 214 11.35 -39.80 28.92
C GLN A 214 11.33 -38.41 29.54
N LEU A 215 12.48 -37.88 29.97
CA LEU A 215 12.55 -36.58 30.65
C LEU A 215 12.21 -35.40 29.71
N ASP A 216 12.58 -35.53 28.48
CA ASP A 216 12.37 -34.48 27.45
C ASP A 216 10.92 -34.38 26.97
N THR A 217 10.07 -35.34 27.31
CA THR A 217 8.62 -35.26 27.01
C THR A 217 7.82 -34.62 28.15
N VAL A 218 8.45 -34.21 29.26
CA VAL A 218 7.80 -33.50 30.35
C VAL A 218 7.38 -32.10 29.88
N PRO A 219 6.10 -31.75 29.99
CA PRO A 219 5.63 -30.45 29.50
C PRO A 219 6.02 -29.29 30.43
N ALA A 220 6.13 -28.08 29.86
CA ALA A 220 6.46 -26.86 30.61
C ALA A 220 5.44 -26.50 31.72
N SER A 221 4.23 -27.06 31.67
CA SER A 221 3.22 -26.91 32.74
C SER A 221 3.66 -27.56 34.06
N GLU A 222 4.52 -28.57 34.01
CA GLU A 222 5.18 -29.19 35.19
C GLU A 222 6.48 -28.43 35.54
N SER A 223 6.36 -27.15 35.79
CA SER A 223 7.43 -26.15 35.82
C SER A 223 8.65 -26.54 36.69
N THR A 224 8.42 -27.15 37.86
CA THR A 224 9.52 -27.52 38.76
C THR A 224 10.39 -28.66 38.18
N LEU A 225 9.77 -29.72 37.67
CA LEU A 225 10.48 -30.82 37.05
C LEU A 225 11.11 -30.38 35.73
N TYR A 226 10.36 -29.66 34.91
CA TYR A 226 10.79 -29.10 33.63
C TYR A 226 12.07 -28.24 33.76
N ASN A 227 12.06 -27.27 34.69
CA ASN A 227 13.20 -26.37 34.90
C ASN A 227 14.44 -27.08 35.47
N MET A 228 14.26 -28.20 36.16
CA MET A 228 15.37 -29.06 36.58
C MET A 228 15.96 -29.84 35.43
N ILE A 229 15.12 -30.39 34.56
CA ILE A 229 15.53 -31.14 33.37
C ILE A 229 16.33 -30.22 32.44
N TRP A 230 15.80 -29.09 32.14
CA TRP A 230 16.37 -28.11 31.22
C TRP A 230 17.18 -27.04 31.96
N SER A 231 18.18 -27.46 32.75
CA SER A 231 18.87 -26.58 33.68
C SER A 231 20.13 -25.89 33.12
N GLN A 232 20.65 -26.38 32.00
CA GLN A 232 21.86 -25.82 31.40
C GLN A 232 21.48 -24.66 30.44
N LYS A 233 21.83 -23.42 30.86
CA LYS A 233 21.57 -22.23 30.10
C LYS A 233 22.68 -21.98 29.07
N ASN A 234 22.27 -21.64 27.86
CA ASN A 234 23.16 -21.35 26.74
C ASN A 234 22.64 -20.16 25.95
N THR A 235 23.51 -19.57 25.14
CA THR A 235 23.15 -18.48 24.19
C THR A 235 23.75 -18.77 22.83
N LEU A 236 23.03 -18.36 21.77
CA LEU A 236 23.47 -18.40 20.38
C LEU A 236 23.20 -17.05 19.73
N SER A 237 24.16 -16.59 18.94
CA SER A 237 24.03 -15.32 18.22
C SER A 237 23.81 -15.52 16.73
N TRP A 238 22.79 -14.90 16.22
CA TRP A 238 22.54 -14.75 14.80
C TRP A 238 22.97 -13.35 14.37
N LYS A 239 24.08 -13.26 13.64
CA LYS A 239 24.69 -11.99 13.28
C LYS A 239 24.06 -11.39 12.04
N ALA A 240 23.77 -10.09 12.09
CA ALA A 240 23.35 -9.34 10.91
C ALA A 240 24.57 -8.92 10.08
N ASP A 241 24.33 -8.68 8.79
CA ASP A 241 25.31 -8.09 7.87
C ASP A 241 25.59 -6.59 8.19
N ALA A 242 26.47 -5.99 7.41
CA ALA A 242 26.82 -4.57 7.56
C ALA A 242 25.61 -3.61 7.40
N ASN A 243 24.54 -4.06 6.76
CA ASN A 243 23.30 -3.30 6.55
C ASN A 243 22.24 -3.56 7.63
N GLY A 244 22.53 -4.45 8.59
CA GLY A 244 21.60 -4.87 9.61
C GLY A 244 20.60 -5.95 9.15
N GLN A 245 20.93 -6.70 8.10
CA GLN A 245 20.11 -7.78 7.56
C GLN A 245 20.55 -9.14 8.10
N LEU A 246 19.57 -9.97 8.50
CA LEU A 246 19.81 -11.35 8.90
C LEU A 246 19.68 -12.27 7.67
N SER A 247 20.66 -13.18 7.50
CA SER A 247 20.59 -14.23 6.48
C SER A 247 20.01 -15.50 7.07
N LEU A 248 18.99 -16.08 6.45
CA LEU A 248 18.40 -17.35 6.89
C LEU A 248 19.36 -18.52 6.79
N ALA A 249 20.28 -18.50 5.83
CA ALA A 249 21.31 -19.53 5.70
C ALA A 249 22.22 -19.58 6.92
N ASP A 250 22.43 -18.42 7.56
CA ASP A 250 23.31 -18.28 8.73
C ASP A 250 22.55 -18.38 10.06
N ASN A 251 21.29 -18.84 10.04
CA ASN A 251 20.51 -19.04 11.26
C ASN A 251 21.14 -20.15 12.12
N PRO A 252 21.63 -19.84 13.34
CA PRO A 252 22.34 -20.81 14.18
C PRO A 252 21.46 -21.96 14.67
N LEU A 253 20.15 -21.84 14.66
CA LEU A 253 19.24 -22.94 14.96
C LEU A 253 19.35 -24.06 13.95
N ASN A 254 19.72 -23.79 12.69
CA ASN A 254 19.97 -24.83 11.70
C ASN A 254 21.10 -25.78 12.13
N GLN A 255 22.15 -25.26 12.78
CA GLN A 255 23.27 -26.06 13.27
C GLN A 255 22.88 -26.89 14.50
N LEU A 256 22.09 -26.30 15.43
CA LEU A 256 21.58 -27.04 16.59
C LEU A 256 20.68 -28.19 16.16
N ASN A 257 19.76 -27.94 15.24
CA ASN A 257 18.90 -29.00 14.69
C ASN A 257 19.70 -30.10 13.99
N ALA A 258 20.71 -29.72 13.21
CA ALA A 258 21.59 -30.70 12.54
C ALA A 258 22.43 -31.52 13.51
N SER A 259 22.75 -31.03 14.71
CA SER A 259 23.49 -31.75 15.73
C SER A 259 22.67 -32.84 16.44
N GLY A 260 21.34 -32.79 16.31
CA GLY A 260 20.42 -33.69 17.03
C GLY A 260 20.31 -33.42 18.54
N GLN A 261 20.94 -32.33 19.03
CA GLN A 261 20.87 -31.96 20.44
C GLN A 261 19.49 -31.41 20.78
N LYS A 262 18.81 -31.99 21.76
CA LYS A 262 17.55 -31.49 22.25
C LYS A 262 17.75 -30.21 23.09
N TYR A 263 16.96 -29.20 22.84
CA TYR A 263 17.06 -27.91 23.52
C TYR A 263 15.69 -27.19 23.56
N VAL A 264 15.59 -26.21 24.42
CA VAL A 264 14.40 -25.35 24.59
C VAL A 264 14.82 -23.90 24.52
N VAL A 265 14.26 -23.09 23.62
CA VAL A 265 14.50 -21.65 23.61
C VAL A 265 13.67 -21.01 24.71
N THR A 266 14.32 -20.24 25.55
CA THR A 266 13.70 -19.56 26.70
C THR A 266 13.55 -18.06 26.50
N GLY A 267 14.25 -17.50 25.51
CA GLY A 267 14.18 -16.07 25.19
C GLY A 267 15.01 -15.71 23.98
N GLY A 268 15.00 -14.43 23.66
CA GLY A 268 15.83 -13.86 22.63
C GLY A 268 15.76 -12.33 22.66
N ASN A 269 16.86 -11.71 22.29
CA ASN A 269 16.97 -10.26 22.27
C ASN A 269 17.64 -9.77 21.00
N PHE A 270 17.16 -8.65 20.48
CA PHE A 270 17.80 -7.88 19.43
C PHE A 270 18.89 -6.99 20.02
N LEU A 271 20.12 -7.13 19.55
CA LEU A 271 21.19 -6.19 19.82
C LEU A 271 21.37 -5.28 18.61
N SER A 272 21.18 -4.00 18.81
CA SER A 272 21.39 -2.99 17.79
C SER A 272 22.62 -2.15 18.11
N VAL A 273 23.37 -1.81 17.07
CA VAL A 273 24.41 -0.77 17.16
C VAL A 273 23.76 0.56 16.86
N VAL A 274 23.95 1.49 17.77
CA VAL A 274 23.48 2.85 17.57
C VAL A 274 24.66 3.68 17.06
N ASP A 275 24.68 3.93 15.76
CA ASP A 275 25.63 4.86 15.15
C ASP A 275 25.05 6.28 15.25
N GLN A 276 25.78 7.20 15.84
CA GLN A 276 25.49 8.62 15.66
C GLN A 276 25.99 9.00 14.26
N VAL A 277 25.08 9.25 13.35
CA VAL A 277 25.44 9.78 12.04
C VAL A 277 25.32 11.29 12.15
N PRO A 278 26.43 12.05 12.14
CA PRO A 278 26.35 13.49 12.03
C PRO A 278 25.75 13.80 10.65
N VAL A 279 24.55 14.33 10.65
CA VAL A 279 23.92 14.85 9.44
C VAL A 279 24.25 16.33 9.39
N GLU A 280 25.23 16.71 8.59
CA GLU A 280 25.66 18.10 8.46
C GLU A 280 24.74 18.92 7.55
N SER A 281 24.07 18.25 6.61
CA SER A 281 23.10 18.87 5.70
C SER A 281 22.11 17.82 5.18
N ALA A 282 20.92 18.27 4.81
CA ALA A 282 19.99 17.40 4.08
C ALA A 282 20.42 17.30 2.62
N ASP A 283 20.82 16.11 2.22
CA ASP A 283 21.17 15.85 0.83
C ASP A 283 19.93 15.84 -0.07
N LYS A 284 20.14 16.21 -1.34
CA LYS A 284 19.13 16.01 -2.37
C LYS A 284 18.96 14.52 -2.65
N VAL A 285 17.79 13.98 -2.32
CA VAL A 285 17.40 12.66 -2.83
C VAL A 285 17.09 12.81 -4.30
N LYS A 286 17.72 11.99 -5.14
CA LYS A 286 17.53 12.02 -6.60
C LYS A 286 17.51 10.60 -7.16
N ASP A 287 16.69 10.41 -8.18
CA ASP A 287 16.63 9.18 -8.95
C ASP A 287 16.09 9.45 -10.35
N SER A 288 16.28 8.49 -11.25
CA SER A 288 15.78 8.55 -12.62
C SER A 288 15.64 7.17 -13.22
N GLY A 289 14.75 7.04 -14.19
CA GLY A 289 14.55 5.77 -14.88
C GLY A 289 13.85 5.93 -16.22
N TRP A 290 14.03 4.91 -17.08
CA TRP A 290 13.32 4.73 -18.33
C TRP A 290 12.25 3.67 -18.16
N ALA A 291 11.04 3.96 -18.59
CA ALA A 291 9.87 3.10 -18.52
C ALA A 291 9.37 2.81 -19.94
N PRO A 292 9.65 1.61 -20.49
CA PRO A 292 9.15 1.19 -21.79
C PRO A 292 7.65 0.88 -21.74
N GLN A 293 6.97 1.08 -22.89
CA GLN A 293 5.63 0.62 -23.13
C GLN A 293 5.52 0.00 -24.52
N LEU A 294 4.83 -1.13 -24.59
CA LEU A 294 4.60 -1.89 -25.82
C LEU A 294 3.13 -2.30 -25.88
N GLY A 295 2.53 -2.21 -27.05
CA GLY A 295 1.18 -2.65 -27.30
C GLY A 295 1.04 -3.26 -28.68
N ALA A 296 0.17 -4.25 -28.80
CA ALA A 296 -0.26 -4.80 -30.06
C ALA A 296 -1.76 -5.03 -30.04
N SER A 297 -2.43 -4.80 -31.16
CA SER A 297 -3.85 -5.05 -31.32
C SER A 297 -4.12 -5.68 -32.67
N ILE A 298 -4.82 -6.81 -32.65
CA ILE A 298 -5.22 -7.58 -33.83
C ILE A 298 -6.74 -7.56 -33.94
N HIS A 299 -7.27 -7.00 -35.01
CA HIS A 299 -8.68 -7.05 -35.35
C HIS A 299 -8.97 -8.38 -36.06
N LEU A 300 -9.69 -9.26 -35.37
CA LEU A 300 -10.10 -10.56 -35.91
C LEU A 300 -11.23 -10.40 -36.94
N THR A 301 -12.10 -9.44 -36.68
CA THR A 301 -13.18 -8.98 -37.54
C THR A 301 -13.27 -7.45 -37.44
N PRO A 302 -14.05 -6.75 -38.27
CA PRO A 302 -14.31 -5.32 -38.10
C PRO A 302 -14.80 -4.94 -36.70
N ASN A 303 -15.49 -5.86 -36.03
CA ASN A 303 -16.14 -5.64 -34.74
C ASN A 303 -15.42 -6.26 -33.56
N SER A 304 -14.36 -7.07 -33.77
CA SER A 304 -13.67 -7.76 -32.69
C SER A 304 -12.15 -7.60 -32.75
N ARG A 305 -11.53 -7.44 -31.59
CA ARG A 305 -10.07 -7.35 -31.49
C ARG A 305 -9.54 -8.00 -30.23
N ILE A 306 -8.37 -8.59 -30.35
CA ILE A 306 -7.52 -8.97 -29.23
C ILE A 306 -6.40 -7.94 -29.12
N TYR A 307 -6.03 -7.59 -27.90
CA TYR A 307 -4.88 -6.74 -27.64
C TYR A 307 -4.03 -7.30 -26.52
N ALA A 308 -2.75 -6.96 -26.55
CA ALA A 308 -1.80 -7.17 -25.47
C ALA A 308 -1.03 -5.88 -25.22
N ARG A 309 -0.79 -5.57 -23.93
CA ARG A 309 -0.03 -4.40 -23.49
C ARG A 309 0.98 -4.79 -22.44
N TYR A 310 2.13 -4.17 -22.52
CA TYR A 310 3.15 -4.12 -21.49
C TYR A 310 3.52 -2.66 -21.25
N ALA A 311 3.57 -2.26 -20.00
CA ALA A 311 4.00 -0.92 -19.62
C ALA A 311 4.75 -0.94 -18.29
N GLU A 312 5.89 -0.27 -18.27
CA GLU A 312 6.56 0.04 -17.01
C GLU A 312 6.23 1.46 -16.57
N GLU A 313 6.28 1.70 -15.26
CA GLU A 313 6.12 3.03 -14.70
C GLU A 313 6.93 3.20 -13.41
N TYR A 314 7.51 4.40 -13.25
CA TYR A 314 8.13 4.82 -11.99
C TYR A 314 7.22 5.78 -11.24
N ARG A 315 6.85 5.42 -10.00
CA ARG A 315 6.25 6.35 -9.06
C ARG A 315 7.35 6.96 -8.19
N LEU A 316 7.62 8.22 -8.43
CA LEU A 316 8.60 8.97 -7.65
C LEU A 316 8.03 9.31 -6.28
N PRO A 317 8.83 9.25 -5.17
CA PRO A 317 8.35 9.64 -3.86
C PRO A 317 7.81 11.06 -3.85
N SER A 318 6.68 11.25 -3.19
CA SER A 318 6.11 12.58 -2.94
C SER A 318 6.95 13.37 -1.93
N LEU A 319 6.73 14.67 -1.81
CA LEU A 319 7.34 15.44 -0.72
C LEU A 319 6.89 14.96 0.66
N PHE A 320 5.67 14.42 0.74
CA PHE A 320 5.17 13.83 1.97
C PHE A 320 5.96 12.59 2.40
N GLU A 321 6.42 11.78 1.46
CA GLU A 321 7.22 10.58 1.68
C GLU A 321 8.72 10.86 1.80
N SER A 322 9.17 12.04 1.34
CA SER A 322 10.60 12.41 1.23
C SER A 322 11.05 13.44 2.26
N THR A 323 10.17 13.88 3.17
CA THR A 323 10.47 14.89 4.18
C THR A 323 10.11 14.39 5.57
N VAL A 324 10.89 14.83 6.59
CA VAL A 324 10.55 14.57 7.99
C VAL A 324 9.24 15.27 8.36
N GLY A 325 8.54 14.74 9.35
CA GLY A 325 7.25 15.25 9.81
C GLY A 325 6.37 14.10 10.28
N PHE A 326 5.09 14.36 10.52
CA PHE A 326 4.14 13.28 10.80
C PHE A 326 4.12 12.27 9.64
N SER A 327 4.26 10.98 9.93
CA SER A 327 4.49 9.93 8.93
C SER A 327 5.77 10.15 8.15
N ALA A 328 6.86 10.23 8.85
CA ALA A 328 8.14 10.61 8.29
C ALA A 328 8.87 9.47 7.58
N MET A 329 9.70 9.86 6.66
CA MET A 329 10.88 9.09 6.28
C MET A 329 11.93 9.16 7.42
N LEU A 330 12.72 8.10 7.58
CA LEU A 330 13.92 8.18 8.42
C LEU A 330 14.98 9.05 7.71
N PRO A 331 15.57 10.05 8.37
CA PRO A 331 16.47 11.01 7.71
C PRO A 331 17.70 10.38 7.02
N TYR A 332 18.08 9.18 7.46
CA TYR A 332 19.21 8.43 6.92
C TYR A 332 18.83 7.34 5.91
N GLN A 333 17.56 7.18 5.61
CA GLN A 333 17.06 6.14 4.69
C GLN A 333 16.34 6.78 3.51
N ALA A 334 17.02 6.86 2.37
CA ALA A 334 16.41 7.34 1.14
C ALA A 334 15.31 6.37 0.67
N ILE A 335 14.12 6.90 0.42
CA ILE A 335 13.03 6.16 -0.19
C ILE A 335 13.29 6.04 -1.70
N LYS A 336 13.34 4.81 -2.20
CA LYS A 336 13.48 4.53 -3.63
C LYS A 336 12.16 4.70 -4.35
N PRO A 337 12.16 5.12 -5.63
CA PRO A 337 10.97 5.08 -6.46
C PRO A 337 10.38 3.68 -6.57
N GLU A 338 9.07 3.58 -6.60
CA GLU A 338 8.41 2.35 -7.01
C GLU A 338 8.61 2.13 -8.50
N HIS A 339 8.79 0.87 -8.89
CA HIS A 339 8.88 0.48 -10.28
C HIS A 339 7.81 -0.58 -10.58
N ALA A 340 6.80 -0.16 -11.33
CA ALA A 340 5.67 -1.01 -11.70
C ALA A 340 5.85 -1.62 -13.09
N PHE A 341 5.46 -2.88 -13.22
CA PHE A 341 5.43 -3.68 -14.45
C PHE A 341 3.99 -4.14 -14.66
N ASN A 342 3.36 -3.65 -15.71
CA ASN A 342 1.96 -3.89 -15.99
C ASN A 342 1.82 -4.71 -17.27
N TYR A 343 1.09 -5.81 -17.20
CA TYR A 343 0.74 -6.67 -18.32
C TYR A 343 -0.77 -6.76 -18.42
N GLU A 344 -1.30 -6.61 -19.60
CA GLU A 344 -2.73 -6.75 -19.89
C GLU A 344 -2.93 -7.45 -21.22
N VAL A 345 -3.82 -8.44 -21.25
CA VAL A 345 -4.32 -9.08 -22.46
C VAL A 345 -5.83 -9.02 -22.42
N GLY A 346 -6.44 -8.58 -23.50
CA GLY A 346 -7.89 -8.46 -23.52
C GLY A 346 -8.51 -8.70 -24.90
N TYR A 347 -9.79 -9.01 -24.84
CA TYR A 347 -10.68 -9.14 -25.98
C TYR A 347 -11.76 -8.08 -25.90
N VAL A 348 -12.03 -7.43 -27.03
CA VAL A 348 -13.09 -6.43 -27.16
C VAL A 348 -13.96 -6.80 -28.35
N TYR A 349 -15.27 -6.77 -28.14
CA TYR A 349 -16.25 -7.01 -29.17
C TYR A 349 -17.29 -5.89 -29.21
N ASP A 350 -17.50 -5.32 -30.38
CA ASP A 350 -18.56 -4.37 -30.68
C ASP A 350 -19.79 -5.18 -31.17
N MET A 351 -20.83 -5.22 -30.35
CA MET A 351 -22.04 -6.02 -30.58
C MET A 351 -23.12 -5.28 -31.41
N ARG A 352 -22.79 -4.12 -32.02
CA ARG A 352 -23.75 -3.33 -32.81
C ARG A 352 -24.21 -4.07 -34.09
N ASP A 353 -23.46 -5.07 -34.55
CA ASP A 353 -23.91 -5.99 -35.61
C ASP A 353 -25.08 -6.85 -35.17
N TRP A 354 -25.20 -7.19 -33.88
CA TRP A 354 -26.35 -7.92 -33.33
C TRP A 354 -27.48 -6.96 -32.93
N PHE A 355 -27.13 -5.75 -32.50
CA PHE A 355 -28.07 -4.73 -32.03
C PHE A 355 -27.99 -3.48 -32.90
N SER A 356 -28.53 -3.55 -34.12
CA SER A 356 -28.40 -2.50 -35.14
C SER A 356 -28.99 -1.13 -34.74
N THR A 357 -29.88 -1.10 -33.74
CA THR A 357 -30.44 0.13 -33.17
C THR A 357 -29.62 0.70 -32.03
N ALA A 358 -28.60 -0.02 -31.58
CA ALA A 358 -27.78 0.45 -30.46
C ALA A 358 -26.83 1.56 -30.89
N ARG A 359 -26.75 2.61 -30.09
CA ARG A 359 -25.75 3.68 -30.17
C ARG A 359 -24.39 3.16 -29.70
N ASN A 360 -24.40 2.40 -28.60
CA ASN A 360 -23.25 1.68 -28.05
C ASN A 360 -23.68 0.27 -27.67
N ALA A 361 -22.87 -0.70 -28.00
CA ALA A 361 -23.02 -2.08 -27.56
C ALA A 361 -21.65 -2.73 -27.61
N ASP A 362 -20.96 -2.83 -26.48
CA ASP A 362 -19.62 -3.38 -26.43
C ASP A 362 -19.41 -4.25 -25.19
N ILE A 363 -18.50 -5.21 -25.33
CA ILE A 363 -18.02 -6.05 -24.23
C ILE A 363 -16.49 -6.12 -24.28
N LYS A 364 -15.86 -6.01 -23.13
CA LYS A 364 -14.43 -6.17 -22.93
C LYS A 364 -14.19 -7.20 -21.85
N LEU A 365 -13.36 -8.19 -22.14
CA LEU A 365 -12.78 -9.10 -21.14
C LEU A 365 -11.28 -8.92 -21.15
N ALA A 366 -10.70 -8.69 -19.98
CA ALA A 366 -9.26 -8.49 -19.82
C ALA A 366 -8.72 -9.32 -18.66
N TYR A 367 -7.51 -9.84 -18.83
CA TYR A 367 -6.66 -10.33 -17.77
C TYR A 367 -5.54 -9.31 -17.55
N TYR A 368 -5.27 -8.99 -16.30
CA TYR A 368 -4.14 -8.13 -15.92
C TYR A 368 -3.22 -8.81 -14.92
N TYR A 369 -1.94 -8.47 -14.99
CA TYR A 369 -0.93 -8.81 -14.00
C TYR A 369 -0.05 -7.60 -13.76
N ASN A 370 -0.02 -7.12 -12.52
CA ASN A 370 0.77 -5.97 -12.10
C ASN A 370 1.77 -6.43 -11.04
N LYS A 371 3.03 -6.07 -11.24
CA LYS A 371 4.11 -6.28 -10.27
C LYS A 371 4.76 -4.95 -9.98
N THR A 372 4.79 -4.52 -8.73
CA THR A 372 5.46 -3.30 -8.29
C THR A 372 6.62 -3.67 -7.37
N LYS A 373 7.82 -3.19 -7.68
CA LYS A 373 9.01 -3.30 -6.85
C LYS A 373 9.22 -2.02 -6.03
N ASN A 374 9.93 -2.15 -4.89
CA ASN A 374 10.22 -1.05 -3.96
C ASN A 374 8.95 -0.31 -3.54
N VAL A 375 7.88 -1.05 -3.23
CA VAL A 375 6.59 -0.46 -2.84
C VAL A 375 6.81 0.46 -1.64
N ILE A 376 6.42 1.71 -1.77
CA ILE A 376 6.53 2.69 -0.69
C ILE A 376 5.38 2.44 0.27
N GLU A 377 5.71 1.94 1.43
CA GLU A 377 4.74 1.57 2.45
C GLU A 377 5.04 2.32 3.75
N ARG A 378 4.01 2.55 4.52
CA ARG A 378 4.10 3.14 5.85
C ARG A 378 3.91 2.04 6.89
N ASP A 379 4.87 1.88 7.80
CA ASP A 379 4.80 0.88 8.85
C ASP A 379 3.85 1.31 10.00
N GLN A 380 3.72 0.47 11.01
CA GLN A 380 2.89 0.75 12.20
C GLN A 380 3.39 1.97 12.99
N ASN A 381 4.66 2.34 12.87
CA ASN A 381 5.23 3.53 13.49
C ASN A 381 5.02 4.78 12.64
N LEU A 382 4.26 4.65 11.55
CA LEU A 382 4.00 5.70 10.56
C LEU A 382 5.26 6.14 9.80
N ILE A 383 6.26 5.25 9.68
CA ILE A 383 7.52 5.50 8.98
C ILE A 383 7.43 4.94 7.58
N PHE A 384 7.82 5.72 6.57
CA PHE A 384 7.89 5.27 5.20
C PHE A 384 9.14 4.42 4.95
N THR A 385 8.92 3.26 4.36
CA THR A 385 9.97 2.33 3.92
C THR A 385 9.63 1.76 2.54
N ASN A 386 10.57 1.09 1.90
CA ASN A 386 10.29 0.32 0.70
C ASN A 386 10.14 -1.16 1.05
N MET A 387 9.03 -1.76 0.66
CA MET A 387 8.86 -3.22 0.64
C MET A 387 9.38 -3.79 -0.68
N ASP A 388 9.81 -5.04 -0.69
CA ASP A 388 10.44 -5.65 -1.87
C ASP A 388 9.54 -5.60 -3.11
N GLU A 389 8.31 -6.15 -3.02
CA GLU A 389 7.38 -6.19 -4.15
C GLU A 389 5.92 -6.44 -3.75
N GLN A 390 5.02 -5.99 -4.59
CA GLN A 390 3.59 -6.34 -4.58
C GLN A 390 3.21 -6.91 -5.94
N LYS A 391 2.33 -7.92 -5.93
CA LYS A 391 1.78 -8.56 -7.13
C LYS A 391 0.27 -8.58 -7.07
N LEU A 392 -0.36 -8.06 -8.12
CA LEU A 392 -1.80 -8.05 -8.30
C LEU A 392 -2.14 -8.71 -9.63
N SER A 393 -3.15 -9.57 -9.67
CA SER A 393 -3.68 -10.07 -10.93
C SER A 393 -5.17 -10.34 -10.83
N GLY A 394 -5.85 -10.28 -11.96
CA GLY A 394 -7.28 -10.51 -12.01
C GLY A 394 -7.87 -10.53 -13.41
N LEU A 395 -9.17 -10.75 -13.44
CA LEU A 395 -9.99 -10.69 -14.63
C LEU A 395 -10.99 -9.53 -14.49
N GLU A 396 -11.18 -8.79 -15.57
CA GLU A 396 -12.17 -7.71 -15.65
C GLU A 396 -13.08 -7.94 -16.84
N LEU A 397 -14.38 -7.91 -16.58
CA LEU A 397 -15.43 -7.90 -17.60
C LEU A 397 -16.14 -6.55 -17.54
N GLN A 398 -16.24 -5.87 -18.68
CA GLN A 398 -16.97 -4.63 -18.84
C GLN A 398 -17.91 -4.77 -20.03
N SER A 399 -19.14 -4.27 -19.92
CA SER A 399 -20.10 -4.25 -21.00
C SER A 399 -20.95 -3.00 -20.93
N ARG A 400 -21.20 -2.40 -22.09
CA ARG A 400 -22.10 -1.25 -22.23
C ARG A 400 -23.11 -1.53 -23.33
N PHE A 401 -24.32 -1.07 -23.09
CA PHE A 401 -25.37 -1.05 -24.09
C PHE A 401 -26.19 0.24 -23.96
N ASP A 402 -26.50 0.87 -25.07
CA ASP A 402 -27.39 2.05 -25.16
C ASP A 402 -28.08 2.08 -26.53
N ASN A 403 -29.39 2.06 -26.53
CA ASN A 403 -30.20 2.21 -27.73
C ASN A 403 -31.01 3.54 -27.77
N GLY A 404 -30.68 4.48 -26.90
CA GLY A 404 -31.39 5.74 -26.71
C GLY A 404 -32.45 5.66 -25.62
N GLY A 405 -33.39 4.72 -25.69
CA GLY A 405 -34.45 4.55 -24.68
C GLY A 405 -34.01 3.74 -23.47
N PHE A 406 -33.18 2.71 -23.67
CA PHE A 406 -32.63 1.87 -22.59
C PHE A 406 -31.11 1.87 -22.64
N PHE A 407 -30.49 1.87 -21.47
CA PHE A 407 -29.04 1.78 -21.35
C PHE A 407 -28.62 0.94 -20.14
N THR A 408 -27.46 0.33 -20.23
CA THR A 408 -26.85 -0.43 -19.15
C THR A 408 -25.32 -0.38 -19.24
N ASP A 409 -24.67 -0.29 -18.05
CA ASP A 409 -23.25 -0.49 -17.86
C ASP A 409 -23.04 -1.59 -16.83
N LEU A 410 -22.25 -2.59 -17.18
CA LEU A 410 -21.92 -3.71 -16.29
C LEU A 410 -20.41 -3.81 -16.16
N SER A 411 -19.93 -3.99 -14.94
CA SER A 411 -18.53 -4.30 -14.70
C SER A 411 -18.39 -5.36 -13.60
N VAL A 412 -17.51 -6.32 -13.85
CA VAL A 412 -17.15 -7.38 -12.89
C VAL A 412 -15.65 -7.43 -12.80
N ALA A 413 -15.11 -7.39 -11.60
CA ALA A 413 -13.69 -7.64 -11.35
C ALA A 413 -13.55 -8.87 -10.44
N TYR A 414 -12.70 -9.80 -10.84
CA TYR A 414 -12.36 -10.99 -10.09
C TYR A 414 -10.85 -10.99 -9.82
N ASN A 415 -10.47 -10.76 -8.57
CA ASN A 415 -9.08 -10.69 -8.13
C ASN A 415 -8.55 -12.12 -7.89
N LEU A 416 -7.54 -12.49 -8.65
CA LEU A 416 -6.88 -13.81 -8.56
C LEU A 416 -5.73 -13.80 -7.56
N LYS A 417 -5.06 -12.65 -7.40
CA LYS A 417 -3.89 -12.51 -6.55
C LYS A 417 -3.76 -11.09 -6.01
N ASN A 418 -3.47 -10.99 -4.72
CA ASN A 418 -3.03 -9.79 -4.04
C ASN A 418 -1.94 -10.18 -3.03
N GLU A 419 -0.69 -10.20 -3.47
CA GLU A 419 0.45 -10.71 -2.70
C GLU A 419 1.47 -9.61 -2.46
N VAL A 420 1.96 -9.53 -1.23
CA VAL A 420 3.07 -8.66 -0.84
C VAL A 420 4.24 -9.51 -0.39
N CYS A 421 5.43 -9.22 -0.92
CA CYS A 421 6.68 -9.91 -0.58
C CYS A 421 7.64 -8.91 0.06
N ASP A 422 8.16 -9.24 1.24
CA ASP A 422 9.19 -8.46 1.91
C ASP A 422 10.04 -9.32 2.83
N THR A 423 11.34 -9.31 2.61
CA THR A 423 12.30 -10.14 3.36
C THR A 423 12.38 -9.71 4.82
N ASN A 424 12.44 -8.41 5.09
CA ASN A 424 12.57 -7.89 6.45
C ASN A 424 11.32 -8.17 7.29
N SER A 425 10.15 -7.92 6.72
CA SER A 425 8.87 -8.20 7.39
C SER A 425 8.68 -9.68 7.66
N ALA A 426 9.10 -10.56 6.73
CA ALA A 426 9.04 -12.01 6.90
C ALA A 426 9.93 -12.50 8.03
N ILE A 427 11.18 -12.01 8.11
CA ILE A 427 12.10 -12.34 9.20
C ILE A 427 11.54 -11.84 10.53
N ASN A 428 11.08 -10.60 10.60
CA ASN A 428 10.50 -10.05 11.81
C ASN A 428 9.28 -10.84 12.28
N LYS A 429 8.38 -11.22 11.37
CA LYS A 429 7.22 -12.08 11.69
C LYS A 429 7.65 -13.42 12.25
N MET A 430 8.60 -14.08 11.61
CA MET A 430 9.16 -15.36 12.05
C MET A 430 9.74 -15.27 13.48
N ILE A 431 10.56 -14.24 13.74
CA ILE A 431 11.21 -14.06 15.05
C ILE A 431 10.17 -13.71 16.13
N LEU A 432 9.26 -12.77 15.85
CA LEU A 432 8.22 -12.33 16.80
C LEU A 432 7.19 -13.43 17.09
N GLY A 433 6.96 -14.36 16.16
CA GLY A 433 6.09 -15.52 16.34
C GLY A 433 6.63 -16.51 17.39
N GLY A 434 7.92 -16.41 17.71
CA GLY A 434 8.58 -17.29 18.67
C GLY A 434 8.81 -18.69 18.11
N THR A 435 9.15 -19.61 19.01
CA THR A 435 9.50 -20.98 18.66
C THR A 435 8.53 -22.00 19.25
N VAL A 436 8.48 -23.18 18.66
CA VAL A 436 7.71 -24.33 19.12
C VAL A 436 8.59 -25.57 19.11
N GLN A 437 8.47 -26.42 20.14
CA GLN A 437 9.16 -27.70 20.20
C GLN A 437 8.47 -28.70 19.26
N THR A 438 9.23 -29.26 18.33
CA THR A 438 8.80 -30.35 17.43
C THR A 438 9.60 -31.63 17.73
N GLU A 439 9.26 -32.72 17.09
CA GLU A 439 10.04 -33.98 17.19
C GLU A 439 11.45 -33.81 16.58
N GLN A 440 11.64 -32.90 15.66
CA GLN A 440 12.92 -32.60 15.00
C GLN A 440 13.75 -31.55 15.73
N GLY A 441 13.24 -30.96 16.81
CA GLY A 441 13.91 -29.91 17.58
C GLY A 441 13.07 -28.66 17.70
N LEU A 442 13.72 -27.53 17.88
CA LEU A 442 13.06 -26.26 18.01
C LEU A 442 12.94 -25.58 16.64
N GLU A 443 11.74 -25.32 16.25
CA GLU A 443 11.41 -24.61 15.02
C GLU A 443 10.73 -23.28 15.33
N PHE A 444 10.86 -22.31 14.42
CA PHE A 444 10.03 -21.11 14.52
C PHE A 444 8.57 -21.50 14.32
N ARG A 445 7.69 -21.00 15.19
CA ARG A 445 6.24 -21.23 15.08
C ARG A 445 5.70 -20.74 13.74
N GLU A 446 6.16 -19.57 13.33
CA GLU A 446 5.86 -18.98 12.04
C GLU A 446 7.00 -19.31 11.07
N PRO A 447 6.74 -20.04 9.98
CA PRO A 447 7.76 -20.33 8.99
C PRO A 447 8.17 -19.03 8.27
N TYR A 448 9.39 -19.02 7.76
CA TYR A 448 9.80 -17.94 6.86
C TYR A 448 8.94 -17.96 5.60
N GLN A 449 8.13 -16.94 5.45
CA GLN A 449 7.27 -16.74 4.29
C GLN A 449 7.48 -15.33 3.76
N ARG A 450 8.33 -15.22 2.73
CA ARG A 450 8.67 -13.91 2.12
C ARG A 450 7.47 -13.22 1.51
N CYS A 451 6.53 -13.97 0.96
CA CYS A 451 5.34 -13.47 0.30
C CYS A 451 4.09 -13.91 1.06
N VAL A 452 3.19 -12.99 1.30
CA VAL A 452 1.92 -13.21 2.00
C VAL A 452 0.79 -12.54 1.24
N ASP A 453 -0.39 -13.13 1.30
CA ASP A 453 -1.57 -12.52 0.73
C ASP A 453 -2.01 -11.32 1.60
N ASP A 454 -2.47 -10.25 0.94
CA ASP A 454 -2.99 -9.03 1.55
C ASP A 454 -2.03 -8.26 2.47
N GLY A 455 -0.76 -8.62 2.49
CA GLY A 455 0.30 -7.88 3.17
C GLY A 455 0.70 -8.41 4.54
N PHE A 456 1.77 -7.85 5.09
CA PHE A 456 2.32 -8.21 6.39
C PHE A 456 1.60 -7.51 7.55
N PRO A 457 1.58 -8.14 8.74
CA PRO A 457 0.78 -7.67 9.87
C PRO A 457 1.01 -6.22 10.30
N ASN A 458 2.17 -5.66 10.06
CA ASN A 458 2.56 -4.35 10.56
C ASN A 458 2.56 -3.24 9.48
N GLY A 459 2.07 -3.55 8.27
CA GLY A 459 2.03 -2.60 7.16
C GLY A 459 0.64 -2.04 6.90
N TYR A 460 0.58 -0.87 6.25
CA TYR A 460 -0.67 -0.28 5.80
C TYR A 460 -1.36 -1.10 4.70
N LEU A 461 -0.60 -1.89 3.94
CA LEU A 461 -1.16 -2.75 2.88
C LEU A 461 -2.13 -3.81 3.43
N VAL A 462 -2.02 -4.18 4.69
CA VAL A 462 -2.99 -5.06 5.37
C VAL A 462 -4.42 -4.50 5.33
N THR A 463 -4.56 -3.18 5.27
CA THR A 463 -5.87 -2.52 5.20
C THR A 463 -6.32 -2.26 3.77
N MET A 464 -5.52 -2.63 2.77
CA MET A 464 -5.82 -2.45 1.35
C MET A 464 -6.27 -3.75 0.68
N ALA A 465 -6.87 -4.65 1.46
CA ALA A 465 -7.48 -5.84 0.90
C ALA A 465 -8.54 -5.48 -0.14
N THR A 466 -8.45 -6.10 -1.30
CA THR A 466 -9.42 -5.93 -2.37
C THR A 466 -10.43 -7.08 -2.32
N PRO A 467 -11.73 -6.84 -2.56
CA PRO A 467 -12.70 -7.92 -2.67
C PRO A 467 -12.27 -8.94 -3.72
N GLU A 468 -12.41 -10.24 -3.44
CA GLU A 468 -12.13 -11.29 -4.43
C GLU A 468 -13.03 -11.09 -5.67
N LEU A 469 -14.29 -10.75 -5.46
CA LEU A 469 -15.25 -10.45 -6.50
C LEU A 469 -15.95 -9.13 -6.21
N SER A 470 -15.98 -8.25 -7.19
CA SER A 470 -16.81 -7.05 -7.19
C SER A 470 -17.66 -6.98 -8.47
N PHE A 471 -18.86 -6.47 -8.32
CA PHE A 471 -19.80 -6.23 -9.40
C PHE A 471 -20.37 -4.81 -9.30
N HIS A 472 -20.47 -4.12 -10.42
CA HIS A 472 -21.17 -2.86 -10.57
C HIS A 472 -22.08 -2.94 -11.78
N GLY A 473 -23.36 -2.70 -11.57
CA GLY A 473 -24.36 -2.69 -12.61
C GLY A 473 -25.18 -1.41 -12.57
N LEU A 474 -25.31 -0.74 -13.70
CA LEU A 474 -26.22 0.38 -13.92
C LEU A 474 -27.23 -0.02 -14.97
N LEU A 475 -28.50 0.18 -14.67
CA LEU A 475 -29.63 0.04 -15.61
C LEU A 475 -30.39 1.35 -15.66
N GLY A 476 -30.77 1.80 -16.84
CA GLY A 476 -31.55 3.00 -16.96
C GLY A 476 -32.42 3.05 -18.22
N THR A 477 -33.35 3.98 -18.17
CA THR A 477 -34.26 4.23 -19.29
C THR A 477 -34.50 5.75 -19.45
N ARG A 478 -34.74 6.18 -20.70
CA ARG A 478 -35.02 7.56 -21.06
C ARG A 478 -36.40 7.68 -21.70
N PHE A 479 -37.08 8.74 -21.33
CA PHE A 479 -38.42 9.10 -21.79
C PHE A 479 -38.46 10.55 -22.28
N PHE A 480 -39.51 10.87 -23.03
CA PHE A 480 -39.79 12.24 -23.51
C PHE A 480 -38.63 12.84 -24.32
N ASP A 481 -38.20 12.14 -25.35
CA ASP A 481 -37.05 12.53 -26.17
C ASP A 481 -35.78 12.77 -25.30
N GLU A 482 -35.55 11.82 -24.39
CA GLU A 482 -34.43 11.79 -23.45
C GLU A 482 -34.40 12.90 -22.38
N LYS A 483 -35.49 13.68 -22.25
CA LYS A 483 -35.58 14.72 -21.21
C LYS A 483 -35.66 14.13 -19.81
N LEU A 484 -36.26 12.95 -19.64
CA LEU A 484 -36.31 12.25 -18.35
C LEU A 484 -35.46 10.98 -18.44
N GLU A 485 -34.43 10.90 -17.61
CA GLU A 485 -33.60 9.72 -17.43
C GLU A 485 -33.80 9.17 -16.03
N LEU A 486 -34.13 7.88 -15.94
CA LEU A 486 -34.23 7.14 -14.69
C LEU A 486 -33.15 6.05 -14.70
N GLY A 487 -32.40 5.93 -13.60
CA GLY A 487 -31.37 4.90 -13.47
C GLY A 487 -31.33 4.29 -12.09
N ALA A 488 -30.94 3.02 -12.04
CA ALA A 488 -30.68 2.29 -10.82
C ALA A 488 -29.31 1.62 -10.91
N ARG A 489 -28.55 1.66 -9.82
CA ARG A 489 -27.24 1.03 -9.70
C ARG A 489 -27.26 -0.02 -8.60
N ALA A 490 -26.65 -1.17 -8.87
CA ALA A 490 -26.33 -2.18 -7.88
C ALA A 490 -24.80 -2.34 -7.81
N THR A 491 -24.28 -2.30 -6.60
CA THR A 491 -22.87 -2.58 -6.31
C THR A 491 -22.80 -3.77 -5.35
N PHE A 492 -21.93 -4.72 -5.67
CA PHE A 492 -21.68 -5.90 -4.83
C PHE A 492 -20.19 -6.04 -4.54
N TYR A 493 -19.88 -6.33 -3.29
CA TYR A 493 -18.56 -6.77 -2.84
C TYR A 493 -18.69 -8.10 -2.12
N LYS A 494 -17.92 -9.11 -2.56
CA LYS A 494 -17.86 -10.40 -1.88
C LYS A 494 -17.25 -10.24 -0.50
N ALA A 495 -17.74 -11.01 0.45
CA ALA A 495 -17.22 -11.09 1.82
C ALA A 495 -15.71 -11.32 1.83
N TYR A 496 -15.05 -10.70 2.77
CA TYR A 496 -13.63 -10.80 2.97
C TYR A 496 -13.30 -10.94 4.45
N GLU A 497 -12.38 -11.83 4.76
CA GLU A 497 -11.76 -11.94 6.05
C GLU A 497 -10.24 -12.08 5.88
N SER A 498 -9.49 -11.19 6.52
CA SER A 498 -8.04 -11.24 6.46
C SER A 498 -7.51 -12.60 6.91
N PRO A 499 -6.58 -13.23 6.17
CA PRO A 499 -5.93 -14.49 6.58
C PRO A 499 -5.31 -14.43 7.98
N LEU A 500 -4.80 -13.26 8.37
CA LEU A 500 -4.25 -13.02 9.70
C LEU A 500 -5.30 -13.14 10.80
N ARG A 501 -6.52 -12.68 10.55
CA ARG A 501 -7.64 -12.77 11.48
C ARG A 501 -8.19 -14.19 11.52
N LYS A 502 -8.34 -14.82 10.36
CA LYS A 502 -8.86 -16.18 10.21
C LYS A 502 -7.99 -17.22 10.92
N ASN A 503 -6.67 -17.07 10.88
CA ASN A 503 -5.72 -17.99 11.49
C ASN A 503 -5.50 -17.76 12.99
N ASN A 504 -6.28 -16.87 13.64
CA ASN A 504 -6.11 -16.51 15.05
C ASN A 504 -4.66 -16.10 15.37
N ASP A 505 -4.01 -15.39 14.45
CA ASP A 505 -2.65 -14.93 14.65
C ASP A 505 -2.58 -14.16 15.99
N ALA A 506 -1.77 -14.69 16.93
CA ALA A 506 -1.66 -14.14 18.27
C ALA A 506 -1.20 -12.67 18.27
N SER A 507 -0.58 -12.22 17.18
CA SER A 507 -0.20 -10.84 16.97
C SER A 507 -1.42 -9.94 16.73
N VAL A 508 -2.47 -10.43 16.06
CA VAL A 508 -3.74 -9.70 15.85
C VAL A 508 -4.49 -9.48 17.16
N ASN A 509 -4.46 -10.47 18.06
CA ASN A 509 -5.19 -10.41 19.30
C ASN A 509 -4.54 -9.53 20.39
N LYS A 510 -3.31 -9.08 20.18
CA LYS A 510 -2.56 -8.28 21.18
C LYS A 510 -2.80 -6.77 21.10
N GLY A 511 -3.64 -6.28 20.21
CA GLY A 511 -4.00 -4.86 20.12
C GLY A 511 -2.88 -3.91 19.71
N TYR A 512 -1.80 -4.46 19.12
CA TYR A 512 -0.63 -3.67 18.71
C TYR A 512 -0.75 -3.05 17.31
N TYR A 513 -1.90 -3.20 16.64
CA TYR A 513 -2.05 -2.70 15.28
C TYR A 513 -2.78 -1.35 15.27
N LEU A 514 -2.14 -0.35 14.72
CA LEU A 514 -2.80 0.88 14.29
C LEU A 514 -3.80 0.60 13.16
N ASN A 515 -3.58 -0.45 12.38
CA ASN A 515 -4.42 -0.89 11.29
C ASN A 515 -4.95 -2.30 11.58
N VAL A 516 -6.18 -2.37 12.03
CA VAL A 516 -6.86 -3.64 12.27
C VAL A 516 -7.14 -4.31 10.93
N PRO A 517 -6.83 -5.61 10.75
CA PRO A 517 -7.23 -6.35 9.56
C PRO A 517 -8.74 -6.23 9.35
N LEU A 518 -9.14 -5.74 8.19
CA LEU A 518 -10.54 -5.55 7.86
C LEU A 518 -11.22 -6.89 7.61
N ALA A 519 -12.48 -6.96 7.96
CA ALA A 519 -13.39 -8.00 7.54
C ALA A 519 -14.73 -7.35 7.19
N TRP A 520 -15.40 -7.85 6.16
CA TRP A 520 -16.76 -7.45 5.81
C TRP A 520 -17.53 -8.65 5.24
N ASP A 521 -18.83 -8.60 5.38
CA ASP A 521 -19.76 -9.59 4.82
C ASP A 521 -20.10 -9.25 3.36
N ASP A 522 -20.76 -10.17 2.66
CA ASP A 522 -21.32 -9.91 1.34
C ASP A 522 -22.17 -8.65 1.37
N THR A 523 -21.75 -7.65 0.62
CA THR A 523 -22.30 -6.30 0.70
C THR A 523 -22.96 -5.91 -0.61
N TRP A 524 -24.28 -5.66 -0.57
CA TRP A 524 -25.06 -5.11 -1.65
C TRP A 524 -25.48 -3.67 -1.36
N ILE A 525 -25.20 -2.77 -2.29
CA ILE A 525 -25.55 -1.37 -2.21
C ILE A 525 -26.42 -1.03 -3.43
N PHE A 526 -27.56 -0.42 -3.18
CA PHE A 526 -28.48 -0.02 -4.24
C PHE A 526 -28.65 1.50 -4.23
N ASP A 527 -28.46 2.10 -5.40
CA ASP A 527 -28.68 3.53 -5.65
C ASP A 527 -29.71 3.68 -6.76
N ALA A 528 -30.40 4.81 -6.78
CA ALA A 528 -31.25 5.18 -7.90
C ALA A 528 -31.20 6.70 -8.13
N TYR A 529 -31.44 7.10 -9.35
CA TYR A 529 -31.53 8.52 -9.69
C TYR A 529 -32.63 8.78 -10.72
N ALA A 530 -33.10 10.02 -10.69
CA ALA A 530 -33.96 10.59 -11.70
C ALA A 530 -33.39 11.94 -12.12
N ARG A 531 -33.15 12.11 -13.40
CA ARG A 531 -32.65 13.35 -13.99
C ARG A 531 -33.66 13.86 -15.01
N TYR A 532 -34.09 15.11 -14.84
CA TYR A 532 -35.05 15.74 -15.73
C TYR A 532 -34.49 17.04 -16.29
N GLN A 533 -34.40 17.12 -17.61
CA GLN A 533 -34.06 18.32 -18.35
C GLN A 533 -35.33 19.15 -18.54
N VAL A 534 -35.47 20.20 -17.73
CA VAL A 534 -36.67 21.08 -17.73
C VAL A 534 -36.73 21.87 -19.04
N ASP A 535 -35.58 22.43 -19.42
CA ASP A 535 -35.37 23.17 -20.67
C ASP A 535 -33.89 23.09 -21.09
N ASP A 536 -33.48 23.81 -22.13
CA ASP A 536 -32.11 23.78 -22.67
C ASP A 536 -31.05 24.25 -21.67
N TYR A 537 -31.45 25.00 -20.65
CA TYR A 537 -30.59 25.62 -19.66
C TYR A 537 -30.66 24.96 -18.30
N ASN A 538 -31.78 24.33 -17.96
CA ASN A 538 -32.07 23.87 -16.61
C ASN A 538 -32.22 22.35 -16.53
N THR A 539 -31.52 21.75 -15.58
CA THR A 539 -31.63 20.31 -15.27
C THR A 539 -31.84 20.12 -13.77
N VAL A 540 -32.80 19.29 -13.41
CA VAL A 540 -33.04 18.85 -12.03
C VAL A 540 -32.62 17.39 -11.91
N GLU A 541 -31.90 17.06 -10.85
CA GLU A 541 -31.49 15.70 -10.57
C GLU A 541 -31.84 15.33 -9.12
N PHE A 542 -32.44 14.17 -8.95
CA PHE A 542 -32.65 13.52 -7.66
C PHE A 542 -31.79 12.26 -7.60
N VAL A 543 -31.01 12.09 -6.52
CA VAL A 543 -30.16 10.90 -6.29
C VAL A 543 -30.45 10.35 -4.92
N GLY A 544 -30.77 9.07 -4.84
CA GLY A 544 -30.84 8.29 -3.61
C GLY A 544 -29.69 7.28 -3.59
N SER A 545 -28.81 7.37 -2.62
CA SER A 545 -27.69 6.44 -2.43
C SER A 545 -27.92 5.55 -1.23
N ASN A 546 -27.42 4.31 -1.31
CA ASN A 546 -27.59 3.28 -0.28
C ASN A 546 -29.06 3.15 0.16
N LEU A 547 -29.96 2.92 -0.78
CA LEU A 547 -31.41 2.89 -0.56
C LEU A 547 -31.84 1.84 0.46
N SER A 548 -31.13 0.71 0.52
CA SER A 548 -31.31 -0.35 1.51
C SER A 548 -30.89 0.05 2.92
N ASN A 549 -30.23 1.20 3.08
CA ASN A 549 -29.62 1.65 4.34
C ASN A 549 -28.68 0.59 4.96
N GLN A 550 -27.92 -0.07 4.08
CA GLN A 550 -26.94 -1.07 4.48
C GLN A 550 -25.81 -0.42 5.29
N PHE A 551 -25.52 -0.96 6.47
CA PHE A 551 -24.27 -0.64 7.17
C PHE A 551 -23.13 -1.42 6.51
N TYR A 552 -22.10 -0.73 6.07
CA TYR A 552 -20.94 -1.36 5.45
C TYR A 552 -19.68 -0.51 5.60
N ILE A 553 -18.53 -1.19 5.50
CA ILE A 553 -17.22 -0.57 5.35
C ILE A 553 -16.88 -0.64 3.86
N ASP A 554 -16.61 0.51 3.24
CA ASP A 554 -16.22 0.52 1.83
C ASP A 554 -14.85 -0.14 1.67
N PRO A 555 -14.76 -1.27 0.95
CA PRO A 555 -13.50 -2.00 0.76
C PRO A 555 -12.41 -1.20 0.04
N LEU A 556 -12.79 -0.16 -0.69
CA LEU A 556 -11.86 0.68 -1.45
C LEU A 556 -11.27 1.81 -0.60
N THR A 557 -11.78 2.01 0.63
CA THR A 557 -11.20 2.96 1.58
C THR A 557 -10.17 2.28 2.47
N ARG A 558 -9.13 3.03 2.84
CA ARG A 558 -8.13 2.58 3.82
C ARG A 558 -8.58 2.76 5.27
N SER A 559 -9.86 2.96 5.49
CA SER A 559 -10.42 3.33 6.78
C SER A 559 -11.42 2.27 7.24
N ALA A 560 -11.32 1.86 8.50
CA ALA A 560 -12.33 1.02 9.15
C ALA A 560 -13.61 1.81 9.50
N MET A 561 -13.83 2.98 8.89
CA MET A 561 -15.01 3.80 9.12
C MET A 561 -16.18 3.32 8.27
N ALA A 562 -17.35 3.33 8.87
CA ALA A 562 -18.58 3.03 8.16
C ALA A 562 -18.82 4.02 7.01
N ALA A 563 -19.25 3.51 5.88
CA ALA A 563 -19.73 4.32 4.78
C ALA A 563 -21.05 5.02 5.16
N PRO A 564 -21.40 6.14 4.50
CA PRO A 564 -22.67 6.82 4.75
C PRO A 564 -23.86 5.87 4.58
N GLY A 565 -24.83 5.99 5.49
CA GLY A 565 -26.13 5.34 5.35
C GLY A 565 -26.92 5.92 4.19
N ARG A 566 -28.23 5.65 4.15
CA ARG A 566 -29.11 6.18 3.10
C ARG A 566 -29.01 7.70 3.00
N THR A 567 -28.72 8.18 1.79
CA THR A 567 -28.54 9.60 1.51
C THR A 567 -29.42 10.00 0.33
N MET A 568 -30.09 11.16 0.45
CA MET A 568 -30.89 11.76 -0.61
C MET A 568 -30.33 13.12 -0.98
N LYS A 569 -30.19 13.37 -2.27
CA LYS A 569 -29.69 14.63 -2.81
C LYS A 569 -30.59 15.13 -3.92
N ILE A 570 -30.89 16.42 -3.90
CA ILE A 570 -31.52 17.12 -5.02
C ILE A 570 -30.54 18.18 -5.49
N SER A 571 -30.31 18.25 -6.78
CA SER A 571 -29.50 19.30 -7.41
C SER A 571 -30.24 19.95 -8.57
N TRP A 572 -30.07 21.26 -8.67
CA TRP A 572 -30.53 22.07 -9.78
C TRP A 572 -29.30 22.66 -10.46
N THR A 573 -29.17 22.42 -11.75
CA THR A 573 -28.05 22.94 -12.54
C THR A 573 -28.61 23.88 -13.62
N THR A 574 -28.09 25.13 -13.67
CA THR A 574 -28.41 26.10 -14.72
C THR A 574 -27.13 26.36 -15.52
N LYS A 575 -27.25 26.32 -16.85
CA LYS A 575 -26.20 26.74 -17.78
C LYS A 575 -26.52 28.16 -18.26
N PHE A 576 -25.51 29.03 -18.32
CA PHE A 576 -25.60 30.39 -18.77
C PHE A 576 -24.96 30.56 -20.14
#